data_f0b128371ca149c97f9cce12416c7052
#
_entry.id   f0b128371ca149c97f9cce12416c7052
#
_cell.length_a   1.000
_cell.length_b   1.000
_cell.length_c   1.000
_cell.angle_alpha   90.00
_cell.angle_beta   90.00
_cell.angle_gamma   90.00
#
_symmetry.space_group_name_H-M   'P 1'
#
loop_
_entity.id
_entity.type
_entity.pdbx_description
1 polymer ?
#
loop_
_entity_poly.entity_id
_entity_poly.type
_entity_poly.pdbx_seq_one_letter_code
_entity_poly.pdbx_strand_id
1 'polypeptide(L)'
;NLYLNTVNPASITERDSLSFMADFSVSAANRYFRQSDARSASNTFNIGDLAFSIPLWRHTAAMAGLEPYSGSAYAYSYSILDPEIIGNTGNISYTASGTGGLYKLYAAAAADLFKGLSLGLQFNYYFGQTTKSFYETFTNSSYNGAKNGYDISLNGIGGKIGLQYEFSAGPRSRIVAGATVSTPVKLKGQIEGYKYS
;
A
#
# COMPACT_ATOMS: atom_id res chain seq x y z
N ASN A 1 4.40 -25.12 5.56
CA ASN A 1 3.80 -23.77 5.71
C ASN A 1 2.63 -23.61 4.77
N LEU A 2 1.49 -23.15 5.31
CA LEU A 2 0.26 -22.91 4.54
C LEU A 2 0.16 -21.48 3.99
N TYR A 3 1.11 -20.60 4.34
CA TYR A 3 1.11 -19.17 3.95
C TYR A 3 2.42 -18.77 3.28
N LEU A 4 2.32 -17.88 2.29
CA LEU A 4 3.48 -17.25 1.69
C LEU A 4 3.99 -16.13 2.60
N ASN A 5 5.24 -16.24 3.04
CA ASN A 5 5.87 -15.19 3.84
C ASN A 5 6.54 -14.18 2.89
N THR A 6 5.92 -13.03 2.70
CA THR A 6 6.45 -11.93 1.86
C THR A 6 7.45 -11.04 2.61
N VAL A 7 7.61 -11.24 3.93
CA VAL A 7 8.50 -10.42 4.75
C VAL A 7 9.95 -10.81 4.53
N ASN A 8 10.26 -12.12 4.54
CA ASN A 8 11.61 -12.63 4.33
C ASN A 8 11.67 -13.47 3.04
N PRO A 9 12.33 -13.02 1.97
CA PRO A 9 12.41 -13.78 0.73
C PRO A 9 13.14 -15.14 0.88
N ALA A 10 13.98 -15.32 1.89
CA ALA A 10 14.63 -16.61 2.13
C ALA A 10 13.65 -17.71 2.57
N SER A 11 12.50 -17.34 3.15
CA SER A 11 11.53 -18.31 3.66
C SER A 11 10.72 -19.02 2.57
N ILE A 12 10.79 -18.57 1.33
CA ILE A 12 10.06 -19.22 0.23
C ILE A 12 10.60 -20.61 -0.13
N THR A 13 11.80 -20.98 0.32
CA THR A 13 12.33 -22.35 0.18
C THR A 13 11.75 -23.33 1.20
N GLU A 14 11.17 -22.84 2.32
CA GLU A 14 10.54 -23.68 3.35
C GLU A 14 9.22 -24.29 2.88
N ARG A 15 9.31 -25.29 2.03
CA ARG A 15 8.16 -26.01 1.49
C ARG A 15 8.28 -27.50 1.73
N ASP A 16 7.18 -28.10 2.12
CA ASP A 16 7.10 -29.55 2.29
C ASP A 16 6.95 -30.29 0.94
N SER A 17 6.64 -29.58 -0.14
CA SER A 17 6.42 -30.16 -1.46
C SER A 17 6.79 -29.22 -2.60
N LEU A 18 7.08 -29.79 -3.76
CA LEU A 18 7.28 -29.06 -5.04
C LEU A 18 5.94 -28.55 -5.60
N SER A 19 5.13 -27.91 -4.77
CA SER A 19 3.80 -27.43 -5.17
C SER A 19 3.80 -25.94 -5.47
N PHE A 20 2.97 -25.55 -6.44
CA PHE A 20 2.58 -24.18 -6.66
C PHE A 20 1.78 -23.67 -5.46
N MET A 21 2.03 -22.43 -5.02
CA MET A 21 1.26 -21.75 -3.99
C MET A 21 0.76 -20.40 -4.54
N ALA A 22 -0.49 -20.10 -4.27
CA ALA A 22 -1.09 -18.80 -4.52
C ALA A 22 -1.70 -18.27 -3.24
N ASP A 23 -1.52 -17.00 -2.98
CA ASP A 23 -2.13 -16.27 -1.87
C ASP A 23 -2.88 -15.07 -2.43
N PHE A 24 -4.09 -14.85 -1.94
CA PHE A 24 -4.93 -13.73 -2.31
C PHE A 24 -5.64 -13.20 -1.09
N SER A 25 -5.49 -11.92 -0.83
CA SER A 25 -6.16 -11.27 0.29
C SER A 25 -7.08 -10.14 -0.15
N VAL A 26 -8.15 -9.97 0.60
CA VAL A 26 -9.07 -8.83 0.49
C VAL A 26 -9.34 -8.27 1.88
N SER A 27 -9.49 -6.98 1.96
CA SER A 27 -9.87 -6.32 3.19
C SER A 27 -11.10 -5.44 3.00
N ALA A 28 -12.05 -5.54 3.92
CA ALA A 28 -13.20 -4.66 4.00
C ALA A 28 -13.20 -3.99 5.38
N ALA A 29 -13.37 -2.68 5.41
CA ALA A 29 -13.43 -1.93 6.65
C ALA A 29 -14.61 -0.96 6.63
N ASN A 30 -15.44 -1.04 7.66
CA ASN A 30 -16.52 -0.09 7.93
C ASN A 30 -16.05 0.82 9.07
N ARG A 31 -15.96 2.12 8.81
CA ARG A 31 -15.56 3.10 9.81
C ARG A 31 -16.71 4.04 10.08
N TYR A 32 -17.03 4.21 11.36
CA TYR A 32 -18.04 5.15 11.83
C TYR A 32 -17.34 6.28 12.58
N PHE A 33 -17.61 7.51 12.13
CA PHE A 33 -17.12 8.71 12.78
C PHE A 33 -18.30 9.43 13.44
N ARG A 34 -18.11 9.85 14.68
CA ARG A 34 -19.10 10.64 15.41
C ARG A 34 -18.38 11.79 16.12
N GLN A 35 -18.88 12.99 15.89
CA GLN A 35 -18.41 14.20 16.58
C GLN A 35 -19.64 15.03 16.92
N SER A 36 -19.96 15.13 18.21
CA SER A 36 -21.21 15.75 18.70
C SER A 36 -22.43 15.17 17.98
N ASP A 37 -23.12 15.97 17.17
CA ASP A 37 -24.31 15.57 16.43
C ASP A 37 -24.02 15.12 15.00
N ALA A 38 -22.79 15.36 14.51
CA ALA A 38 -22.38 14.91 13.20
C ALA A 38 -21.99 13.43 13.21
N ARG A 39 -22.52 12.69 12.24
CA ARG A 39 -22.22 11.26 12.03
C ARG A 39 -21.80 11.05 10.60
N SER A 40 -20.75 10.28 10.40
CA SER A 40 -20.30 9.86 9.07
C SER A 40 -19.94 8.38 9.09
N ALA A 41 -20.19 7.70 7.99
CA ALA A 41 -19.79 6.31 7.80
C ALA A 41 -18.98 6.19 6.51
N SER A 42 -17.91 5.44 6.56
CA SER A 42 -17.07 5.16 5.41
C SER A 42 -16.87 3.66 5.28
N ASN A 43 -17.22 3.12 4.12
CA ASN A 43 -17.00 1.73 3.76
C ASN A 43 -15.82 1.68 2.79
N THR A 44 -14.82 0.91 3.12
CA THR A 44 -13.63 0.74 2.27
C THR A 44 -13.50 -0.73 1.94
N PHE A 45 -13.38 -1.03 0.66
CA PHE A 45 -13.04 -2.35 0.16
C PHE A 45 -11.71 -2.24 -0.60
N ASN A 46 -10.73 -3.05 -0.20
CA ASN A 46 -9.43 -3.08 -0.85
C ASN A 46 -9.07 -4.51 -1.22
N ILE A 47 -8.53 -4.68 -2.41
CA ILE A 47 -7.77 -5.86 -2.75
C ILE A 47 -6.44 -5.74 -2.00
N GLY A 48 -6.13 -6.75 -1.23
CA GLY A 48 -4.86 -6.84 -0.50
C GLY A 48 -3.73 -7.32 -1.41
N ASP A 49 -3.01 -8.31 -0.95
CA ASP A 49 -1.92 -8.90 -1.71
C ASP A 49 -2.41 -10.01 -2.64
N LEU A 50 -1.71 -10.14 -3.74
CA LEU A 50 -1.78 -11.25 -4.67
C LEU A 50 -0.35 -11.78 -4.81
N ALA A 51 -0.12 -13.02 -4.41
CA ALA A 51 1.19 -13.63 -4.45
C ALA A 51 1.14 -15.02 -5.08
N PHE A 52 2.14 -15.33 -5.88
CA PHE A 52 2.35 -16.62 -6.50
C PHE A 52 3.76 -17.10 -6.23
N SER A 53 3.89 -18.37 -5.90
CA SER A 53 5.19 -18.96 -5.66
C SER A 53 5.28 -20.32 -6.32
N ILE A 54 6.40 -20.54 -7.00
CA ILE A 54 6.70 -21.78 -7.75
C ILE A 54 8.04 -22.36 -7.29
N PRO A 55 8.17 -23.65 -7.16
CA PRO A 55 9.46 -24.30 -7.04
C PRO A 55 10.17 -24.24 -8.39
N LEU A 56 11.45 -23.91 -8.40
CA LEU A 56 12.28 -23.95 -9.60
C LEU A 56 13.04 -25.29 -9.68
N TRP A 57 13.71 -25.66 -8.58
CA TRP A 57 14.43 -26.91 -8.39
C TRP A 57 14.31 -27.36 -6.94
N ARG A 58 14.93 -28.48 -6.60
CA ARG A 58 14.82 -29.11 -5.26
C ARG A 58 15.07 -28.18 -4.07
N HIS A 59 15.95 -27.19 -4.22
CA HIS A 59 16.37 -26.28 -3.14
C HIS A 59 16.20 -24.82 -3.54
N THR A 60 15.39 -24.55 -4.55
CA THR A 60 15.19 -23.20 -5.05
C THR A 60 13.72 -22.93 -5.33
N ALA A 61 13.27 -21.74 -5.02
CA ALA A 61 11.93 -21.29 -5.30
C ALA A 61 11.91 -19.84 -5.78
N ALA A 62 10.90 -19.51 -6.56
CA ALA A 62 10.61 -18.13 -6.95
C ALA A 62 9.23 -17.72 -6.46
N MET A 63 9.06 -16.44 -6.27
CA MET A 63 7.80 -15.82 -5.87
C MET A 63 7.65 -14.49 -6.61
N ALA A 64 6.43 -14.17 -7.02
CA ALA A 64 6.07 -12.86 -7.54
C ALA A 64 4.72 -12.46 -6.96
N GLY A 65 4.52 -11.16 -6.78
CA GLY A 65 3.26 -10.69 -6.25
C GLY A 65 3.10 -9.18 -6.35
N LEU A 66 1.87 -8.75 -6.07
CA LEU A 66 1.44 -7.38 -6.04
C LEU A 66 0.78 -7.12 -4.69
N GLU A 67 1.24 -6.10 -3.97
CA GLU A 67 0.63 -5.70 -2.71
C GLU A 67 0.42 -4.18 -2.63
N PRO A 68 -0.64 -3.70 -1.97
CA PRO A 68 -0.79 -2.29 -1.67
C PRO A 68 0.30 -1.87 -0.67
N TYR A 69 1.02 -0.80 -1.02
CA TYR A 69 2.10 -0.27 -0.19
C TYR A 69 1.64 0.90 0.68
N SER A 70 0.83 1.79 0.11
CA SER A 70 0.28 2.95 0.80
C SER A 70 -1.04 3.34 0.16
N GLY A 71 -1.95 3.87 0.94
CA GLY A 71 -3.24 4.36 0.45
C GLY A 71 -3.59 5.71 1.04
N SER A 72 -4.29 6.52 0.27
CA SER A 72 -4.88 7.79 0.69
C SER A 72 -6.35 7.80 0.29
N ALA A 73 -7.23 7.96 1.29
CA ALA A 73 -8.66 8.12 1.06
C ALA A 73 -9.24 9.00 2.17
N TYR A 74 -9.46 10.26 1.86
CA TYR A 74 -10.10 11.19 2.78
C TYR A 74 -10.98 12.19 2.01
N ALA A 75 -12.04 12.64 2.65
CA ALA A 75 -12.83 13.79 2.24
C ALA A 75 -13.33 14.50 3.49
N TYR A 76 -13.17 15.80 3.53
CA TYR A 76 -13.74 16.63 4.57
C TYR A 76 -14.20 17.95 3.99
N SER A 77 -15.24 18.52 4.62
CA SER A 77 -15.78 19.82 4.25
C SER A 77 -15.95 20.68 5.47
N TYR A 78 -15.77 21.97 5.29
CA TYR A 78 -16.12 22.98 6.28
C TYR A 78 -16.70 24.20 5.60
N SER A 79 -17.53 24.95 6.32
CA SER A 79 -18.18 26.15 5.81
C SER A 79 -17.83 27.34 6.67
N ILE A 80 -17.57 28.47 6.02
CA ILE A 80 -17.43 29.78 6.67
C ILE A 80 -18.81 30.42 6.63
N LEU A 81 -19.33 30.75 7.80
CA LEU A 81 -20.66 31.34 8.00
C LEU A 81 -20.59 32.76 8.59
N ASP A 82 -19.38 33.26 8.82
CA ASP A 82 -19.16 34.59 9.44
C ASP A 82 -19.56 35.70 8.45
N PRO A 83 -20.56 36.54 8.76
CA PRO A 83 -21.03 37.61 7.89
C PRO A 83 -19.97 38.62 7.48
N GLU A 84 -18.96 38.85 8.34
CA GLU A 84 -17.87 39.80 8.04
C GLU A 84 -16.94 39.25 6.95
N ILE A 85 -16.80 37.93 6.88
CA ILE A 85 -15.93 37.26 5.90
C ILE A 85 -16.66 36.99 4.58
N ILE A 86 -17.90 36.50 4.66
CA ILE A 86 -18.66 36.08 3.49
C ILE A 86 -19.23 37.26 2.67
N GLY A 87 -19.44 38.42 3.29
CA GLY A 87 -19.99 39.58 2.59
C GLY A 87 -21.21 39.23 1.74
N ASN A 88 -21.13 39.48 0.43
CA ASN A 88 -22.21 39.20 -0.54
C ASN A 88 -22.12 37.80 -1.19
N THR A 89 -21.09 37.00 -0.89
CA THR A 89 -20.90 35.68 -1.52
C THR A 89 -21.84 34.61 -0.98
N GLY A 90 -22.49 34.87 0.15
CA GLY A 90 -23.20 33.87 0.92
C GLY A 90 -22.22 32.92 1.62
N ASN A 91 -22.70 31.80 2.14
CA ASN A 91 -21.84 30.84 2.82
C ASN A 91 -20.78 30.28 1.87
N ILE A 92 -19.55 30.25 2.33
CA ILE A 92 -18.43 29.70 1.59
C ILE A 92 -18.17 28.29 2.11
N SER A 93 -18.23 27.30 1.22
CA SER A 93 -17.95 25.90 1.58
C SER A 93 -16.69 25.44 0.89
N TYR A 94 -15.77 24.89 1.69
CA TYR A 94 -14.53 24.27 1.24
C TYR A 94 -14.61 22.77 1.40
N THR A 95 -14.29 22.04 0.34
CA THR A 95 -14.19 20.59 0.37
C THR A 95 -12.81 20.18 -0.10
N ALA A 96 -12.11 19.39 0.72
CA ALA A 96 -10.84 18.79 0.36
C ALA A 96 -10.98 17.27 0.32
N SER A 97 -10.46 16.67 -0.74
CA SER A 97 -10.45 15.22 -0.89
C SER A 97 -9.12 14.72 -1.43
N GLY A 98 -8.75 13.53 -1.02
CA GLY A 98 -7.58 12.83 -1.55
C GLY A 98 -7.90 11.36 -1.75
N THR A 99 -7.55 10.85 -2.91
CA THR A 99 -7.74 9.44 -3.28
C THR A 99 -6.52 8.89 -3.98
N GLY A 100 -6.36 7.57 -3.95
CA GLY A 100 -5.26 6.88 -4.63
C GLY A 100 -4.34 6.13 -3.69
N GLY A 101 -3.24 5.63 -4.21
CA GLY A 101 -2.28 4.88 -3.44
C GLY A 101 -1.10 4.39 -4.25
N LEU A 102 -0.16 3.79 -3.55
CA LEU A 102 0.98 3.11 -4.14
C LEU A 102 0.82 1.61 -4.01
N TYR A 103 1.26 0.91 -5.03
CA TYR A 103 1.37 -0.54 -5.08
C TYR A 103 2.84 -0.93 -5.17
N LYS A 104 3.15 -2.11 -4.71
CA LYS A 104 4.46 -2.74 -4.83
C LYS A 104 4.30 -4.04 -5.61
N LEU A 105 4.84 -4.07 -6.82
CA LEU A 105 5.08 -5.30 -7.58
C LEU A 105 6.44 -5.84 -7.15
N TYR A 106 6.52 -7.12 -6.82
CA TYR A 106 7.78 -7.73 -6.42
C TYR A 106 8.00 -9.08 -7.08
N ALA A 107 9.28 -9.40 -7.27
CA ALA A 107 9.73 -10.71 -7.67
C ALA A 107 10.88 -11.13 -6.75
N ALA A 108 10.86 -12.37 -6.28
CA ALA A 108 11.84 -12.91 -5.38
C ALA A 108 12.28 -14.30 -5.83
N ALA A 109 13.53 -14.62 -5.51
CA ALA A 109 14.07 -15.97 -5.64
C ALA A 109 14.87 -16.31 -4.39
N ALA A 110 14.82 -17.58 -3.98
CA ALA A 110 15.60 -18.06 -2.87
C ALA A 110 16.16 -19.44 -3.14
N ALA A 111 17.25 -19.72 -2.44
CA ALA A 111 17.94 -21.00 -2.50
C ALA A 111 18.42 -21.42 -1.11
N ASP A 112 18.34 -22.73 -0.85
CA ASP A 112 18.99 -23.34 0.29
C ASP A 112 20.46 -23.53 -0.05
N LEU A 113 21.35 -22.84 0.68
CA LEU A 113 22.78 -22.88 0.47
C LEU A 113 23.43 -24.09 1.14
N PHE A 114 23.03 -24.30 2.41
CA PHE A 114 23.51 -25.41 3.24
C PHE A 114 22.35 -25.98 4.02
N LYS A 115 22.61 -27.06 4.74
CA LYS A 115 21.61 -27.66 5.62
C LYS A 115 21.15 -26.64 6.67
N GLY A 116 19.91 -26.18 6.51
CA GLY A 116 19.27 -25.21 7.38
C GLY A 116 19.53 -23.74 7.07
N LEU A 117 20.39 -23.38 6.09
CA LEU A 117 20.64 -21.99 5.70
C LEU A 117 20.03 -21.68 4.33
N SER A 118 19.13 -20.72 4.28
CA SER A 118 18.51 -20.22 3.05
C SER A 118 18.84 -18.73 2.83
N LEU A 119 19.08 -18.39 1.59
CA LEU A 119 19.29 -17.01 1.11
C LEU A 119 18.19 -16.66 0.12
N GLY A 120 17.63 -15.46 0.25
CA GLY A 120 16.63 -14.94 -0.68
C GLY A 120 16.97 -13.53 -1.15
N LEU A 121 16.64 -13.26 -2.41
CA LEU A 121 16.74 -11.94 -3.03
C LEU A 121 15.37 -11.54 -3.55
N GLN A 122 15.00 -10.28 -3.38
CA GLN A 122 13.75 -9.73 -3.85
C GLN A 122 13.99 -8.38 -4.51
N PHE A 123 13.43 -8.21 -5.69
CA PHE A 123 13.32 -6.95 -6.39
C PHE A 123 11.91 -6.38 -6.19
N ASN A 124 11.83 -5.06 -5.98
CA ASN A 124 10.56 -4.35 -5.75
C ASN A 124 10.44 -3.19 -6.74
N TYR A 125 9.29 -3.09 -7.38
CA TYR A 125 8.90 -1.94 -8.19
C TYR A 125 7.68 -1.28 -7.54
N TYR A 126 7.82 -0.01 -7.18
CA TYR A 126 6.77 0.80 -6.58
C TYR A 126 6.16 1.69 -7.65
N PHE A 127 4.84 1.76 -7.70
CA PHE A 127 4.12 2.62 -8.64
C PHE A 127 2.75 2.99 -8.09
N GLY A 128 2.22 4.12 -8.53
CA GLY A 128 0.88 4.55 -8.15
C GLY A 128 0.64 6.01 -8.41
N GLN A 129 -0.61 6.41 -8.15
CA GLN A 129 -1.06 7.78 -8.34
C GLN A 129 -1.92 8.18 -7.15
N THR A 130 -1.77 9.44 -6.74
CA THR A 130 -2.61 10.07 -5.73
C THR A 130 -3.14 11.39 -6.26
N THR A 131 -4.46 11.54 -6.24
CA THR A 131 -5.18 12.76 -6.62
C THR A 131 -5.58 13.52 -5.37
N LYS A 132 -5.30 14.82 -5.34
CA LYS A 132 -5.82 15.74 -4.32
C LYS A 132 -6.64 16.83 -4.99
N SER A 133 -7.85 17.04 -4.49
CA SER A 133 -8.80 18.00 -5.02
C SER A 133 -9.30 18.93 -3.94
N PHE A 134 -9.45 20.19 -4.30
CA PHE A 134 -9.99 21.24 -3.45
C PHE A 134 -11.11 21.94 -4.18
N TYR A 135 -12.25 22.02 -3.55
CA TYR A 135 -13.44 22.71 -4.06
C TYR A 135 -13.79 23.86 -3.13
N GLU A 136 -14.07 25.00 -3.74
CA GLU A 136 -14.65 26.16 -3.09
C GLU A 136 -15.99 26.46 -3.77
N THR A 137 -17.05 26.54 -2.99
CA THR A 137 -18.40 26.82 -3.50
C THR A 137 -19.05 27.94 -2.68
N PHE A 138 -19.87 28.73 -3.33
CA PHE A 138 -20.60 29.84 -2.75
C PHE A 138 -22.10 29.57 -2.79
N THR A 139 -22.84 29.99 -1.79
CA THR A 139 -24.31 29.87 -1.78
C THR A 139 -24.96 30.85 -2.74
N ASN A 140 -24.33 32.02 -2.98
CA ASN A 140 -24.82 32.96 -3.95
C ASN A 140 -24.37 32.54 -5.37
N SER A 141 -25.34 32.21 -6.21
CA SER A 141 -25.11 31.75 -7.59
C SER A 141 -24.48 32.76 -8.56
N SER A 142 -24.33 34.00 -8.12
CA SER A 142 -23.61 35.03 -8.90
C SER A 142 -22.09 34.86 -8.84
N TYR A 143 -21.60 34.00 -7.96
CA TYR A 143 -20.18 33.69 -7.84
C TYR A 143 -19.92 32.26 -8.29
N ASN A 144 -18.97 32.10 -9.18
CA ASN A 144 -18.54 30.78 -9.63
C ASN A 144 -17.65 30.13 -8.56
N GLY A 145 -17.93 28.87 -8.27
CA GLY A 145 -17.03 28.08 -7.43
C GLY A 145 -15.71 27.76 -8.13
N ALA A 146 -14.67 27.56 -7.36
CA ALA A 146 -13.36 27.19 -7.86
C ALA A 146 -13.04 25.73 -7.53
N LYS A 147 -12.47 25.02 -8.50
CA LYS A 147 -11.90 23.68 -8.30
C LYS A 147 -10.43 23.72 -8.66
N ASN A 148 -9.59 23.34 -7.73
CA ASN A 148 -8.19 23.13 -8.00
C ASN A 148 -7.73 21.77 -7.43
N GLY A 149 -6.62 21.30 -7.91
CA GLY A 149 -6.06 20.06 -7.42
C GLY A 149 -4.79 19.68 -8.16
N TYR A 150 -4.27 18.54 -7.78
CA TYR A 150 -3.10 17.98 -8.43
C TYR A 150 -3.09 16.46 -8.35
N ASP A 151 -2.55 15.88 -9.40
CA ASP A 151 -2.26 14.47 -9.51
C ASP A 151 -0.77 14.25 -9.29
N ILE A 152 -0.44 13.33 -8.41
CA ILE A 152 0.94 12.94 -8.12
C ILE A 152 1.11 11.50 -8.58
N SER A 153 1.87 11.29 -9.64
CA SER A 153 2.29 9.96 -10.08
C SER A 153 3.65 9.64 -9.49
N LEU A 154 3.79 8.49 -8.86
CA LEU A 154 4.99 8.06 -8.16
C LEU A 154 5.47 6.71 -8.70
N ASN A 155 6.78 6.58 -8.87
CA ASN A 155 7.42 5.30 -9.17
C ASN A 155 8.78 5.19 -8.46
N GLY A 156 9.25 3.96 -8.27
CA GLY A 156 10.55 3.70 -7.66
C GLY A 156 10.92 2.24 -7.70
N ILE A 157 12.18 1.98 -7.45
CA ILE A 157 12.73 0.62 -7.38
C ILE A 157 13.46 0.42 -6.07
N GLY A 158 13.47 -0.82 -5.61
CA GLY A 158 14.20 -1.22 -4.41
C GLY A 158 14.51 -2.70 -4.42
N GLY A 159 15.32 -3.12 -3.48
CA GLY A 159 15.69 -4.52 -3.30
C GLY A 159 15.63 -4.93 -1.83
N LYS A 160 15.54 -6.22 -1.60
CA LYS A 160 15.60 -6.82 -0.27
C LYS A 160 16.41 -8.11 -0.35
N ILE A 161 17.27 -8.31 0.63
CA ILE A 161 18.02 -9.54 0.84
C ILE A 161 17.52 -10.16 2.14
N GLY A 162 17.28 -11.45 2.13
CA GLY A 162 16.87 -12.21 3.29
C GLY A 162 17.80 -13.37 3.56
N LEU A 163 18.06 -13.62 4.83
CA LEU A 163 18.73 -14.81 5.33
C LEU A 163 17.80 -15.51 6.31
N GLN A 164 17.85 -16.82 6.30
CA GLN A 164 17.13 -17.66 7.25
C GLN A 164 17.97 -18.84 7.63
N TYR A 165 18.04 -19.10 8.92
CA TYR A 165 18.74 -20.25 9.45
C TYR A 165 17.83 -21.09 10.35
N GLU A 166 17.73 -22.36 10.03
CA GLU A 166 16.96 -23.34 10.76
C GLU A 166 17.88 -24.31 11.48
N PHE A 167 17.64 -24.53 12.76
CA PHE A 167 18.36 -25.54 13.53
C PHE A 167 17.45 -26.27 14.52
N SER A 168 17.79 -27.52 14.80
CA SER A 168 17.07 -28.33 15.78
C SER A 168 17.60 -28.05 17.17
N ALA A 169 16.74 -27.59 18.07
CA ALA A 169 17.07 -27.34 19.48
C ALA A 169 16.67 -28.54 20.38
N GLY A 170 16.54 -29.72 19.79
CA GLY A 170 16.15 -30.96 20.46
C GLY A 170 15.34 -31.89 19.57
N PRO A 171 14.93 -33.09 20.06
CA PRO A 171 14.24 -34.08 19.23
C PRO A 171 12.87 -33.63 18.70
N ARG A 172 12.25 -32.62 19.33
CA ARG A 172 10.89 -32.13 19.00
C ARG A 172 10.82 -30.63 18.79
N SER A 173 11.95 -29.91 18.82
CA SER A 173 11.97 -28.46 18.74
C SER A 173 12.82 -27.98 17.56
N ARG A 174 12.24 -27.21 16.70
CA ARG A 174 12.87 -26.53 15.54
C ARG A 174 12.82 -25.04 15.76
N ILE A 175 13.96 -24.37 15.67
CA ILE A 175 14.08 -22.93 15.77
C ILE A 175 14.47 -22.40 14.41
N VAL A 176 13.77 -21.36 13.98
CA VAL A 176 14.03 -20.64 12.73
C VAL A 176 14.35 -19.18 13.09
N ALA A 177 15.54 -18.75 12.72
CA ALA A 177 15.98 -17.35 12.85
C ALA A 177 16.11 -16.73 11.47
N GLY A 178 15.60 -15.51 11.29
CA GLY A 178 15.65 -14.80 10.02
C GLY A 178 16.09 -13.36 10.19
N ALA A 179 16.80 -12.86 9.17
CA ALA A 179 17.19 -11.47 9.05
C ALA A 179 16.93 -10.96 7.64
N THR A 180 16.54 -9.70 7.50
CA THR A 180 16.35 -9.05 6.21
C THR A 180 16.98 -7.67 6.18
N VAL A 181 17.51 -7.30 5.03
CA VAL A 181 18.01 -5.95 4.74
C VAL A 181 17.36 -5.46 3.46
N SER A 182 16.82 -4.26 3.50
CA SER A 182 16.20 -3.60 2.34
C SER A 182 16.99 -2.37 1.94
N THR A 183 17.08 -2.12 0.63
CA THR A 183 17.67 -0.88 0.12
C THR A 183 16.72 0.30 0.36
N PRO A 184 17.25 1.52 0.57
CA PRO A 184 16.43 2.72 0.54
C PRO A 184 15.76 2.87 -0.84
N VAL A 185 14.47 3.23 -0.83
CA VAL A 185 13.71 3.47 -2.06
C VAL A 185 13.63 4.97 -2.32
N LYS A 186 14.12 5.41 -3.47
CA LYS A 186 13.92 6.77 -3.95
C LYS A 186 12.71 6.78 -4.88
N LEU A 187 11.62 7.38 -4.42
CA LEU A 187 10.44 7.59 -5.25
C LEU A 187 10.68 8.82 -6.14
N LYS A 188 10.47 8.64 -7.44
CA LYS A 188 10.40 9.72 -8.41
C LYS A 188 8.94 10.06 -8.63
N GLY A 189 8.62 11.38 -8.64
CA GLY A 189 7.27 11.85 -8.79
C GLY A 189 7.14 12.86 -9.92
N GLN A 190 5.97 12.84 -10.57
CA GLN A 190 5.49 13.89 -11.46
C GLN A 190 4.22 14.46 -10.84
N ILE A 191 4.10 15.79 -10.88
CA ILE A 191 2.94 16.51 -10.34
C ILE A 191 2.30 17.27 -11.49
N GLU A 192 1.02 17.00 -11.73
CA GLU A 192 0.20 17.71 -12.70
C GLU A 192 -0.90 18.47 -11.96
N GLY A 193 -0.83 19.79 -12.00
CA GLY A 193 -1.82 20.66 -11.36
C GLY A 193 -2.93 21.06 -12.34
N TYR A 194 -4.16 21.17 -11.85
CA TYR A 194 -5.30 21.69 -12.61
C TYR A 194 -6.08 22.74 -11.80
N LYS A 195 -6.64 23.71 -12.50
CA LYS A 195 -7.49 24.73 -11.93
C LYS A 195 -8.65 25.02 -12.88
N TYR A 196 -9.86 25.01 -12.32
CA TYR A 196 -11.10 25.39 -13.01
C TYR A 196 -11.84 26.43 -12.16
N SER A 197 -12.40 27.43 -12.79
CA SER A 197 -13.21 28.49 -12.18
C SER A 197 -14.47 28.74 -13.00
#